data_05aca47e83e2ee90315829c9132d14b5
#
_entry.id   05aca47e83e2ee90315829c9132d14b5
#
_cell.length_a   1.000
_cell.length_b   1.000
_cell.length_c   1.000
_cell.angle_alpha   90.00
_cell.angle_beta   90.00
_cell.angle_gamma   90.00
#
_symmetry.space_group_name_H-M   'P 1'
#
loop_
_entity.id
_entity.type
_entity.pdbx_description
1 polymer ?
#
loop_
_entity_poly.entity_id
_entity_poly.type
_entity_poly.pdbx_seq_one_letter_code
_entity_poly.pdbx_strand_id
1 'polypeptide(L)' 'GDGAEDDVAVQIDVVASTYLAARDLHQQVRAALMAWTLVPAVADGAPLFDFDPETRTHRAIQTFTLYPSSAA' A
#
# COMPACT_ATOMS: atom_id res chain seq x y z
N GLY A 1 8.47 22.31 11.36
CA GLY A 1 9.45 21.76 10.48
C GLY A 1 9.15 22.07 9.02
N ASP A 2 10.01 21.72 8.19
CA ASP A 2 9.78 21.87 6.77
C ASP A 2 8.99 20.67 6.22
N GLY A 3 8.63 20.74 4.94
CA GLY A 3 7.76 19.76 4.34
C GLY A 3 8.34 18.34 4.29
N ALA A 4 9.65 18.21 4.27
CA ALA A 4 10.28 16.90 4.19
C ALA A 4 10.07 16.08 5.46
N GLU A 5 9.87 16.75 6.58
CA GLU A 5 9.64 16.06 7.85
C GLU A 5 8.23 15.47 7.94
N ASP A 6 7.33 15.92 7.08
CA ASP A 6 5.94 15.48 7.12
C ASP A 6 5.67 14.26 6.23
N ASP A 7 6.66 13.81 5.48
CA ASP A 7 6.50 12.65 4.62
C ASP A 7 6.44 11.38 5.46
N VAL A 8 5.47 10.53 5.16
CA VAL A 8 5.19 9.34 5.95
C VAL A 8 5.22 8.11 5.04
N ALA A 9 6.01 7.13 5.43
CA ALA A 9 6.00 5.82 4.75
C ALA A 9 4.96 4.92 5.42
N VAL A 10 4.08 4.35 4.60
CA VAL A 10 3.02 3.45 5.07
C VAL A 10 3.15 2.14 4.33
N GLN A 11 3.21 1.04 5.07
CA GLN A 11 3.20 -0.29 4.48
C GLN A 11 1.78 -0.83 4.52
N ILE A 12 1.29 -1.26 3.37
CA ILE A 12 -0.01 -1.92 3.23
C ILE A 12 0.26 -3.40 3.03
N ASP A 13 -0.39 -4.22 3.85
CA ASP A 13 -0.23 -5.66 3.87
C ASP A 13 -1.62 -6.28 3.78
N VAL A 14 -1.92 -6.92 2.65
CA VAL A 14 -3.20 -7.60 2.45
C VAL A 14 -2.98 -9.11 2.42
N VAL A 15 -3.92 -9.85 2.99
CA VAL A 15 -3.83 -11.31 3.12
C VAL A 15 -5.13 -11.90 2.57
N ALA A 16 -5.00 -12.94 1.76
CA ALA A 16 -6.16 -13.64 1.20
C ALA A 16 -5.84 -15.12 1.00
N SER A 17 -6.87 -15.91 0.78
CA SER A 17 -6.72 -17.36 0.64
C SER A 17 -6.13 -17.78 -0.70
N THR A 18 -6.16 -16.93 -1.71
CA THR A 18 -5.57 -17.21 -3.02
C THR A 18 -4.72 -16.04 -3.48
N TYR A 19 -3.80 -16.34 -4.42
CA TYR A 19 -2.98 -15.30 -5.03
C TYR A 19 -3.84 -14.25 -5.75
N LEU A 20 -4.82 -14.70 -6.52
CA LEU A 20 -5.67 -13.77 -7.27
C LEU A 20 -6.47 -12.86 -6.34
N ALA A 21 -6.98 -13.41 -5.24
CA ALA A 21 -7.72 -12.61 -4.27
C ALA A 21 -6.80 -11.59 -3.59
N ALA A 22 -5.58 -11.97 -3.24
CA ALA A 22 -4.60 -11.05 -2.65
C ALA A 22 -4.26 -9.93 -3.63
N ARG A 23 -4.04 -10.28 -4.90
CA ARG A 23 -3.75 -9.31 -5.95
C ARG A 23 -4.91 -8.33 -6.14
N ASP A 24 -6.13 -8.84 -6.22
CA ASP A 24 -7.31 -8.00 -6.43
C ASP A 24 -7.55 -7.08 -5.24
N LEU A 25 -7.39 -7.60 -4.02
CA LEU A 25 -7.54 -6.79 -2.81
C LEU A 25 -6.47 -5.70 -2.76
N HIS A 26 -5.24 -6.04 -3.09
CA HIS A 26 -4.16 -5.06 -3.16
C HIS A 26 -4.49 -3.94 -4.15
N GLN A 27 -5.00 -4.29 -5.34
CA GLN A 27 -5.36 -3.30 -6.34
C GLN A 27 -6.48 -2.38 -5.86
N GLN A 28 -7.46 -2.91 -5.14
CA GLN A 28 -8.54 -2.11 -4.58
C GLN A 28 -8.03 -1.15 -3.51
N VAL A 29 -7.16 -1.62 -2.62
CA VAL A 29 -6.56 -0.77 -1.58
C VAL A 29 -5.69 0.32 -2.22
N ARG A 30 -4.89 -0.06 -3.21
CA ARG A 30 -4.05 0.90 -3.92
C ARG A 30 -4.90 1.98 -4.60
N ALA A 31 -5.97 1.58 -5.30
CA ALA A 31 -6.85 2.52 -5.97
C ALA A 31 -7.51 3.48 -4.98
N ALA A 32 -7.96 2.97 -3.84
CA ALA A 32 -8.57 3.79 -2.81
C ALA A 32 -7.57 4.80 -2.25
N LEU A 33 -6.34 4.37 -1.99
CA LEU A 33 -5.30 5.25 -1.47
C LEU A 33 -4.92 6.33 -2.49
N MET A 34 -4.78 5.96 -3.76
CA MET A 34 -4.44 6.91 -4.82
C MET A 34 -5.57 7.89 -5.11
N ALA A 35 -6.81 7.51 -4.84
CA ALA A 35 -7.96 8.40 -4.98
C ALA A 35 -8.15 9.34 -3.80
N TRP A 36 -7.39 9.16 -2.73
CA TRP A 36 -7.48 9.98 -1.53
C TRP A 36 -6.85 11.35 -1.81
N THR A 37 -7.68 12.33 -2.06
CA THR A 37 -7.24 13.65 -2.54
C THR A 37 -6.69 14.55 -1.43
N LEU A 38 -6.93 14.23 -0.17
CA LEU A 38 -6.45 15.05 0.94
C LEU A 38 -4.94 14.90 1.15
N VAL A 39 -4.39 13.73 0.84
CA VAL A 39 -2.96 13.46 1.03
C VAL A 39 -2.43 12.76 -0.21
N PRO A 40 -1.59 13.42 -1.01
CA PRO A 40 -0.96 12.75 -2.14
C PRO A 40 -0.15 11.53 -1.69
N ALA A 41 -0.22 10.46 -2.46
CA ALA A 41 0.47 9.22 -2.16
C ALA A 41 1.16 8.69 -3.41
N VAL A 42 2.35 8.09 -3.22
CA VAL A 42 3.11 7.47 -4.30
C VAL A 42 3.49 6.06 -3.89
N ALA A 43 3.26 5.11 -4.78
CA ALA A 43 3.69 3.73 -4.56
C ALA A 43 5.21 3.64 -4.69
N ASP A 44 5.85 3.02 -3.70
CA ASP A 44 7.30 2.83 -3.69
C ASP A 44 7.62 1.44 -4.24
N GLY A 45 7.86 1.39 -5.55
CA GLY A 45 8.14 0.14 -6.24
C GLY A 45 6.90 -0.71 -6.49
N ALA A 46 7.13 -1.96 -6.85
CA ALA A 46 6.06 -2.93 -7.11
C ALA A 46 5.65 -3.64 -5.83
N PRO A 47 4.43 -4.18 -5.77
CA PRO A 47 4.04 -5.01 -4.62
C PRO A 47 4.87 -6.29 -4.57
N LEU A 48 5.17 -6.73 -3.36
CA LEU A 48 5.82 -7.99 -3.10
C LEU A 48 4.74 -9.02 -2.75
N PHE A 49 4.75 -10.16 -3.44
CA PHE A 49 3.82 -11.25 -3.15
C PHE A 49 4.53 -12.35 -2.41
N ASP A 50 3.88 -12.90 -1.41
CA ASP A 50 4.42 -13.96 -0.59
C ASP A 50 3.33 -14.98 -0.26
N PHE A 51 3.74 -16.21 0.06
CA PHE A 51 2.84 -17.28 0.44
C PHE A 51 3.30 -17.87 1.78
N ASP A 52 2.36 -17.96 2.72
CA ASP A 52 2.61 -18.59 4.01
C ASP A 52 2.07 -20.03 3.97
N PRO A 53 2.95 -21.04 3.97
CA PRO A 53 2.51 -22.44 3.89
C PRO A 53 1.79 -22.92 5.16
N GLU A 54 2.06 -22.32 6.30
CA GLU A 54 1.41 -22.73 7.55
C GLU A 54 -0.08 -22.37 7.56
N THR A 55 -0.38 -21.15 7.17
CA THR A 55 -1.76 -20.65 7.13
C THR A 55 -2.40 -20.86 5.77
N ARG A 56 -1.61 -21.21 4.76
CA ARG A 56 -2.04 -21.31 3.36
C ARG A 56 -2.66 -20.03 2.86
N THR A 57 -2.05 -18.91 3.24
CA THR A 57 -2.51 -17.60 2.81
C THR A 57 -1.50 -16.94 1.88
N HIS A 58 -2.02 -16.11 1.00
CA HIS A 58 -1.22 -15.28 0.11
C HIS A 58 -1.25 -13.85 0.63
N ARG A 59 -0.13 -13.17 0.49
CA ARG A 59 0.05 -11.83 1.02
C ARG A 59 0.59 -10.93 -0.08
N ALA A 60 0.08 -9.72 -0.16
CA ALA A 60 0.66 -8.68 -1.00
C ALA A 60 1.07 -7.52 -0.10
N ILE A 61 2.32 -7.11 -0.22
CA ILE A 61 2.91 -6.08 0.63
C ILE A 61 3.43 -4.97 -0.27
N GLN A 62 3.06 -3.73 0.03
CA GLN A 62 3.59 -2.59 -0.70
C GLN A 62 3.72 -1.40 0.23
N THR A 63 4.81 -0.64 0.05
CA THR A 63 5.03 0.60 0.76
C THR A 63 4.60 1.77 -0.11
N PHE A 64 3.99 2.74 0.52
CA PHE A 64 3.61 4.01 -0.10
C PHE A 64 4.20 5.14 0.70
N THR A 65 4.56 6.22 0.02
CA THR A 65 4.95 7.45 0.70
C THR A 65 3.82 8.45 0.56
N LEU A 66 3.40 8.99 1.68
CA LEU A 66 2.38 10.03 1.76
C LEU A 66 3.05 11.38 1.93
N TYR A 67 2.54 12.38 1.24
CA TYR A 67 3.08 13.74 1.25
C TYR A 67 2.06 14.73 1.78
N PRO A 68 1.79 14.72 3.10
CA PRO A 68 0.76 15.61 3.68
C PRO A 68 1.04 17.09 3.45
N SER A 69 2.30 17.47 3.45
CA SER A 69 2.70 18.87 3.23
C SER A 69 2.37 19.37 1.84
N SER A 70 2.11 18.48 0.88
CA SER A 70 1.72 18.84 -0.48
C SER A 70 0.22 18.95 -0.66
N ALA A 71 -0.56 18.61 0.34
CA ALA A 71 -2.03 18.62 0.31
C ALA A 71 -2.54 19.97 0.77
N ALA A 72 -2.32 20.99 -0.01
CA ALA A 72 -2.69 22.35 0.35
C ALA A 72 -4.02 22.77 -0.27
#